data_b9c3ff478271703572fa7a97f6f87ae0
#
_entry.id   b9c3ff478271703572fa7a97f6f87ae0
#
_cell.length_a   1.000
_cell.length_b   1.000
_cell.length_c   1.000
_cell.angle_alpha   90.00
_cell.angle_beta   90.00
_cell.angle_gamma   90.00
#
_symmetry.space_group_name_H-M   'P 1'
#
loop_
_entity.id
_entity.type
_entity.pdbx_description
1 polymer ?
#
loop_
_entity_poly.entity_id
_entity_poly.type
_entity_poly.pdbx_seq_one_letter_code
_entity_poly.pdbx_strand_id
1 'polypeptide(L)'
;MSVSFRKRGKKNLWDYRIFDKNKKVVASGSGFKTKREAEIEALALELKLINGAIIDKNITFYALWEKWLELTVKPLGKADSTFKKHLLRGKFIKEYFKDKPALKIKASEYQSFINKYAETNCRDNVSRMNAEIRNVIVFAKRDKLNIEDFTEGVIISGRPPKKRRDEKYIHSFDDYQKLVTYLENNLDLTTSIVPYLLLIQLKTGMRAGEVAGLTWDCVLWQSSEIKTYRRYDTARKRWANPKTEESIRTIPVDNDTLTILKKLKQEQTVFIENGTIINNENMILVDLNYKIVTNAGINKHLKQILKDLKIYPQTMTSTGLRHTYCSTMLAMGVDIWAVSKLMGHRDIKQITETYGHLIKEKADIENNKVRAVLTSLVKK
;
A
#
# COMPACT_ATOMS: atom_id res chain seq x y z
N MET A 1 -20.93 -40.51 4.64
CA MET A 1 -20.45 -40.53 6.03
C MET A 1 -21.17 -41.64 6.78
N SER A 2 -20.63 -42.17 7.88
CA SER A 2 -21.31 -43.14 8.75
C SER A 2 -21.35 -42.61 10.17
N VAL A 3 -22.44 -42.87 10.89
CA VAL A 3 -22.62 -42.39 12.25
C VAL A 3 -22.73 -43.59 13.18
N SER A 4 -22.03 -43.61 14.31
CA SER A 4 -22.15 -44.61 15.35
C SER A 4 -22.67 -43.98 16.64
N PHE A 5 -23.56 -44.67 17.32
CA PHE A 5 -24.14 -44.28 18.58
C PHE A 5 -23.80 -45.31 19.66
N ARG A 6 -23.47 -44.84 20.86
CA ARG A 6 -23.19 -45.73 22.01
C ARG A 6 -23.53 -45.04 23.33
N LYS A 7 -23.86 -45.85 24.33
CA LYS A 7 -24.01 -45.38 25.73
C LYS A 7 -22.66 -45.39 26.42
N ARG A 8 -22.39 -44.33 27.20
CA ARG A 8 -21.17 -44.21 28.01
C ARG A 8 -21.42 -43.67 29.40
N GLY A 9 -20.49 -44.00 30.30
CA GLY A 9 -20.42 -43.51 31.67
C GLY A 9 -21.46 -44.11 32.63
N LYS A 10 -21.27 -43.84 33.93
CA LYS A 10 -22.19 -44.34 35.02
C LYS A 10 -23.62 -43.82 34.86
N LYS A 11 -23.86 -42.74 34.14
CA LYS A 11 -25.20 -42.15 33.89
C LYS A 11 -25.86 -42.68 32.61
N ASN A 12 -25.26 -43.65 31.89
CA ASN A 12 -25.82 -44.27 30.69
C ASN A 12 -26.25 -43.27 29.60
N LEU A 13 -25.52 -42.19 29.43
CA LEU A 13 -25.80 -41.15 28.42
C LEU A 13 -25.36 -41.59 27.04
N TRP A 14 -26.05 -41.10 26.02
CA TRP A 14 -25.72 -41.39 24.62
C TRP A 14 -24.68 -40.46 24.10
N ASP A 15 -23.74 -41.07 23.30
CA ASP A 15 -22.71 -40.38 22.52
C ASP A 15 -22.86 -40.78 21.04
N TYR A 16 -22.49 -39.88 20.11
CA TYR A 16 -22.35 -40.21 18.70
C TYR A 16 -20.97 -39.86 18.18
N ARG A 17 -20.57 -40.55 17.08
CA ARG A 17 -19.40 -40.22 16.29
C ARG A 17 -19.73 -40.30 14.80
N ILE A 18 -19.31 -39.30 14.04
CA ILE A 18 -19.45 -39.22 12.58
C ILE A 18 -18.08 -39.53 11.96
N PHE A 19 -18.04 -40.45 11.00
CA PHE A 19 -16.83 -40.88 10.31
C PHE A 19 -16.87 -40.45 8.87
N ASP A 20 -15.70 -40.10 8.30
CA ASP A 20 -15.50 -39.86 6.88
C ASP A 20 -15.42 -41.18 6.09
N LYS A 21 -15.20 -41.10 4.75
CA LYS A 21 -15.02 -42.27 3.88
C LYS A 21 -13.79 -43.14 4.26
N ASN A 22 -12.82 -42.54 4.98
CA ASN A 22 -11.59 -43.20 5.43
C ASN A 22 -11.68 -43.70 6.88
N LYS A 23 -12.89 -43.79 7.43
CA LYS A 23 -13.16 -44.21 8.83
C LYS A 23 -12.50 -43.32 9.90
N LYS A 24 -12.10 -42.09 9.56
CA LYS A 24 -11.58 -41.09 10.50
C LYS A 24 -12.74 -40.34 11.13
N VAL A 25 -12.73 -40.14 12.47
CA VAL A 25 -13.75 -39.38 13.20
C VAL A 25 -13.64 -37.90 12.80
N VAL A 26 -14.69 -37.34 12.18
CA VAL A 26 -14.76 -35.96 11.75
C VAL A 26 -15.58 -35.10 12.67
N ALA A 27 -16.47 -35.71 13.47
CA ALA A 27 -17.24 -35.05 14.52
C ALA A 27 -17.73 -36.02 15.57
N SER A 28 -17.99 -35.53 16.78
CA SER A 28 -18.60 -36.33 17.86
C SER A 28 -19.37 -35.43 18.82
N GLY A 29 -20.38 -35.97 19.47
CA GLY A 29 -21.11 -35.34 20.56
C GLY A 29 -21.40 -36.35 21.68
N SER A 30 -21.56 -35.85 22.90
CA SER A 30 -21.77 -36.68 24.09
C SER A 30 -22.72 -36.03 25.10
N GLY A 31 -23.29 -36.83 25.95
CA GLY A 31 -24.08 -36.36 27.07
C GLY A 31 -25.60 -36.27 26.82
N PHE A 32 -26.10 -36.93 25.78
CA PHE A 32 -27.54 -36.94 25.45
C PHE A 32 -28.32 -37.93 26.33
N LYS A 33 -29.49 -37.52 26.80
CA LYS A 33 -30.33 -38.36 27.66
C LYS A 33 -30.98 -39.48 26.86
N THR A 34 -31.36 -39.24 25.62
CA THR A 34 -32.01 -40.20 24.73
C THR A 34 -31.21 -40.42 23.44
N LYS A 35 -31.37 -41.59 22.83
CA LYS A 35 -30.78 -41.92 21.54
C LYS A 35 -31.29 -40.97 20.46
N ARG A 36 -32.58 -40.60 20.53
CA ARG A 36 -33.21 -39.69 19.58
C ARG A 36 -32.64 -38.29 19.61
N GLU A 37 -32.27 -37.73 20.76
CA GLU A 37 -31.56 -36.46 20.88
C GLU A 37 -30.20 -36.54 20.22
N ALA A 38 -29.43 -37.61 20.45
CA ALA A 38 -28.14 -37.84 19.83
C ALA A 38 -28.27 -38.01 18.31
N GLU A 39 -29.32 -38.66 17.81
CA GLU A 39 -29.60 -38.83 16.35
C GLU A 39 -29.97 -37.52 15.69
N ILE A 40 -30.79 -36.68 16.30
CA ILE A 40 -31.17 -35.37 15.77
C ILE A 40 -29.94 -34.47 15.66
N GLU A 41 -29.11 -34.42 16.67
CA GLU A 41 -27.88 -33.59 16.66
C GLU A 41 -26.85 -34.13 15.65
N ALA A 42 -26.69 -35.48 15.60
CA ALA A 42 -25.80 -36.11 14.64
C ALA A 42 -26.25 -35.86 13.20
N LEU A 43 -27.53 -35.96 12.89
CA LEU A 43 -28.12 -35.70 11.56
C LEU A 43 -27.93 -34.22 11.18
N ALA A 44 -28.20 -33.29 12.08
CA ALA A 44 -27.99 -31.86 11.84
C ALA A 44 -26.53 -31.55 11.55
N LEU A 45 -25.61 -32.24 12.21
CA LEU A 45 -24.17 -32.07 12.02
C LEU A 45 -23.68 -32.76 10.73
N GLU A 46 -24.23 -33.94 10.40
CA GLU A 46 -23.95 -34.67 9.16
C GLU A 46 -24.41 -33.88 7.94
N LEU A 47 -25.58 -33.28 7.97
CA LEU A 47 -26.08 -32.37 6.91
C LEU A 47 -25.18 -31.15 6.74
N LYS A 48 -24.68 -30.58 7.82
CA LYS A 48 -23.70 -29.49 7.77
C LYS A 48 -22.38 -29.94 7.16
N LEU A 49 -21.90 -31.15 7.46
CA LEU A 49 -20.67 -31.75 6.91
C LEU A 49 -20.79 -32.04 5.41
N ILE A 50 -21.94 -32.57 4.98
CA ILE A 50 -22.23 -32.88 3.56
C ILE A 50 -22.31 -31.60 2.72
N ASN A 51 -22.88 -30.53 3.28
CA ASN A 51 -23.02 -29.24 2.59
C ASN A 51 -21.73 -28.40 2.57
N GLY A 52 -20.58 -28.95 2.93
CA GLY A 52 -19.28 -28.27 2.87
C GLY A 52 -19.11 -27.11 3.87
N ALA A 53 -20.02 -26.98 4.84
CA ALA A 53 -20.06 -25.88 5.79
C ALA A 53 -19.64 -26.35 7.19
N ILE A 54 -18.35 -26.69 7.39
CA ILE A 54 -17.86 -26.72 8.78
C ILE A 54 -16.42 -26.24 8.86
N ILE A 55 -16.31 -25.01 9.27
CA ILE A 55 -15.18 -24.62 10.10
C ILE A 55 -15.41 -25.33 11.44
N ASP A 56 -14.48 -26.21 11.83
CA ASP A 56 -14.50 -26.85 13.15
C ASP A 56 -14.74 -25.78 14.23
N LYS A 57 -15.71 -26.03 15.13
CA LYS A 57 -15.97 -25.11 16.27
C LYS A 57 -14.73 -24.88 17.15
N ASN A 58 -13.76 -25.78 17.10
CA ASN A 58 -12.48 -25.68 17.80
C ASN A 58 -11.36 -25.08 16.96
N ILE A 59 -11.64 -24.59 15.74
CA ILE A 59 -10.62 -23.97 14.90
C ILE A 59 -9.89 -22.88 15.70
N THR A 60 -8.55 -22.92 15.67
CA THR A 60 -7.75 -21.87 16.28
C THR A 60 -7.92 -20.57 15.50
N PHE A 61 -7.77 -19.44 16.18
CA PHE A 61 -7.93 -18.15 15.51
C PHE A 61 -6.91 -17.94 14.37
N TYR A 62 -5.68 -18.42 14.56
CA TYR A 62 -4.67 -18.38 13.52
C TYR A 62 -5.06 -19.26 12.32
N ALA A 63 -5.52 -20.49 12.54
CA ALA A 63 -5.95 -21.36 11.45
C ALA A 63 -7.16 -20.78 10.66
N LEU A 64 -8.08 -20.11 11.35
CA LEU A 64 -9.19 -19.39 10.73
C LEU A 64 -8.69 -18.22 9.87
N TRP A 65 -7.74 -17.43 10.39
CA TRP A 65 -7.09 -16.35 9.66
C TRP A 65 -6.34 -16.88 8.43
N GLU A 66 -5.61 -17.98 8.58
CA GLU A 66 -4.85 -18.61 7.47
C GLU A 66 -5.80 -19.12 6.38
N LYS A 67 -6.90 -19.75 6.73
CA LYS A 67 -7.96 -20.18 5.80
C LYS A 67 -8.54 -18.98 5.03
N TRP A 68 -8.85 -17.89 5.72
CA TRP A 68 -9.31 -16.66 5.09
C TRP A 68 -8.25 -16.10 4.12
N LEU A 69 -6.98 -16.06 4.52
CA LEU A 69 -5.88 -15.56 3.68
C LEU A 69 -5.77 -16.35 2.38
N GLU A 70 -5.77 -17.69 2.47
CA GLU A 70 -5.64 -18.59 1.32
C GLU A 70 -6.85 -18.50 0.37
N LEU A 71 -8.07 -18.46 0.89
CA LEU A 71 -9.29 -18.52 0.08
C LEU A 71 -9.75 -17.14 -0.41
N THR A 72 -9.42 -16.06 0.31
CA THR A 72 -9.97 -14.73 0.01
C THR A 72 -8.92 -13.76 -0.51
N VAL A 73 -7.70 -13.76 0.05
CA VAL A 73 -6.68 -12.76 -0.27
C VAL A 73 -5.75 -13.23 -1.38
N LYS A 74 -5.30 -14.47 -1.30
CA LYS A 74 -4.32 -15.06 -2.24
C LYS A 74 -4.84 -15.11 -3.68
N PRO A 75 -6.11 -15.50 -3.95
CA PRO A 75 -6.65 -15.51 -5.31
C PRO A 75 -6.73 -14.13 -5.98
N LEU A 76 -6.71 -13.04 -5.20
CA LEU A 76 -6.72 -11.67 -5.72
C LEU A 76 -5.41 -11.27 -6.42
N GLY A 77 -4.38 -12.11 -6.40
CA GLY A 77 -3.10 -11.83 -7.07
C GLY A 77 -2.42 -10.55 -6.61
N LYS A 78 -2.64 -10.11 -5.34
CA LYS A 78 -2.05 -8.88 -4.82
C LYS A 78 -0.54 -8.91 -4.88
N ALA A 79 0.07 -7.74 -5.04
CA ALA A 79 1.52 -7.60 -5.06
C ALA A 79 2.17 -8.28 -3.83
N ASP A 80 3.28 -9.00 -4.04
CA ASP A 80 4.00 -9.76 -2.99
C ASP A 80 4.32 -8.90 -1.74
N SER A 81 4.59 -7.60 -1.91
CA SER A 81 4.83 -6.69 -0.78
C SER A 81 3.58 -6.49 0.08
N THR A 82 2.39 -6.58 -0.51
CA THR A 82 1.11 -6.54 0.22
C THR A 82 0.87 -7.87 0.91
N PHE A 83 1.11 -8.98 0.21
CA PHE A 83 0.97 -10.32 0.77
C PHE A 83 1.92 -10.55 1.96
N LYS A 84 3.20 -10.12 1.85
CA LYS A 84 4.15 -10.15 2.98
C LYS A 84 3.65 -9.40 4.22
N LYS A 85 2.91 -8.30 4.06
CA LYS A 85 2.32 -7.58 5.21
C LYS A 85 1.22 -8.38 5.89
N HIS A 86 0.42 -9.13 5.13
CA HIS A 86 -0.54 -10.08 5.72
C HIS A 86 0.19 -11.15 6.52
N LEU A 87 1.25 -11.76 5.96
CA LEU A 87 2.03 -12.79 6.67
C LEU A 87 2.66 -12.27 7.97
N LEU A 88 3.19 -11.03 7.98
CA LEU A 88 3.74 -10.42 9.20
C LEU A 88 2.66 -10.23 10.28
N ARG A 89 1.44 -9.83 9.89
CA ARG A 89 0.31 -9.71 10.81
C ARG A 89 -0.13 -11.08 11.31
N GLY A 90 -0.21 -12.08 10.42
CA GLY A 90 -0.51 -13.46 10.78
C GLY A 90 0.49 -14.05 11.79
N LYS A 91 1.78 -13.74 11.62
CA LYS A 91 2.80 -14.15 12.59
C LYS A 91 2.50 -13.59 13.99
N PHE A 92 2.15 -12.29 14.09
CA PHE A 92 1.80 -11.67 15.36
C PHE A 92 0.51 -12.27 15.96
N ILE A 93 -0.51 -12.58 15.13
CA ILE A 93 -1.73 -13.27 15.56
C ILE A 93 -1.38 -14.65 16.16
N LYS A 94 -0.53 -15.43 15.46
CA LYS A 94 -0.08 -16.75 15.91
C LYS A 94 0.66 -16.70 17.24
N GLU A 95 1.59 -15.76 17.38
CA GLU A 95 2.40 -15.59 18.59
C GLU A 95 1.55 -15.19 19.80
N TYR A 96 0.51 -14.34 19.60
CA TYR A 96 -0.33 -13.86 20.70
C TYR A 96 -1.39 -14.88 21.10
N PHE A 97 -2.19 -15.38 20.17
CA PHE A 97 -3.32 -16.27 20.46
C PHE A 97 -2.93 -17.75 20.54
N LYS A 98 -1.76 -18.13 20.02
CA LYS A 98 -1.29 -19.52 19.98
C LYS A 98 -2.39 -20.46 19.44
N ASP A 99 -2.72 -21.51 20.18
CA ASP A 99 -3.74 -22.51 19.82
C ASP A 99 -5.14 -22.17 20.32
N LYS A 100 -5.41 -20.90 20.67
CA LYS A 100 -6.69 -20.49 21.20
C LYS A 100 -7.80 -20.62 20.16
N PRO A 101 -8.91 -21.32 20.46
CA PRO A 101 -10.06 -21.40 19.58
C PRO A 101 -10.68 -20.01 19.33
N ALA A 102 -11.05 -19.74 18.08
CA ALA A 102 -11.61 -18.44 17.66
C ALA A 102 -12.86 -18.06 18.48
N LEU A 103 -13.73 -19.03 18.79
CA LEU A 103 -14.96 -18.81 19.57
C LEU A 103 -14.72 -18.48 21.05
N LYS A 104 -13.50 -18.68 21.56
CA LYS A 104 -13.15 -18.39 22.96
C LYS A 104 -12.50 -17.03 23.17
N ILE A 105 -12.32 -16.24 22.09
CA ILE A 105 -11.76 -14.89 22.19
C ILE A 105 -12.84 -13.93 22.66
N LYS A 106 -12.56 -13.20 23.73
CA LYS A 106 -13.45 -12.15 24.28
C LYS A 106 -13.00 -10.77 23.80
N ALA A 107 -13.92 -9.81 23.75
CA ALA A 107 -13.64 -8.44 23.35
C ALA A 107 -12.52 -7.78 24.19
N SER A 108 -12.49 -8.03 25.52
CA SER A 108 -11.42 -7.51 26.41
C SER A 108 -10.03 -8.06 26.07
N GLU A 109 -9.95 -9.34 25.74
CA GLU A 109 -8.69 -9.96 25.31
C GLU A 109 -8.26 -9.45 23.94
N TYR A 110 -9.21 -9.27 23.02
CA TYR A 110 -8.93 -8.67 21.72
C TYR A 110 -8.44 -7.22 21.85
N GLN A 111 -9.03 -6.43 22.76
CA GLN A 111 -8.51 -5.10 23.07
C GLN A 111 -7.05 -5.17 23.57
N SER A 112 -6.73 -6.12 24.43
CA SER A 112 -5.35 -6.32 24.91
C SER A 112 -4.39 -6.72 23.78
N PHE A 113 -4.83 -7.56 22.83
CA PHE A 113 -4.07 -7.88 21.62
C PHE A 113 -3.79 -6.63 20.77
N ILE A 114 -4.79 -5.80 20.53
CA ILE A 114 -4.66 -4.55 19.76
C ILE A 114 -3.73 -3.58 20.48
N ASN A 115 -3.84 -3.44 21.81
CA ASN A 115 -2.95 -2.59 22.60
C ASN A 115 -1.48 -3.07 22.50
N LYS A 116 -1.26 -4.37 22.59
CA LYS A 116 0.08 -4.97 22.42
C LYS A 116 0.66 -4.71 21.03
N TYR A 117 -0.15 -4.82 19.98
CA TYR A 117 0.27 -4.51 18.62
C TYR A 117 0.58 -3.02 18.43
N ALA A 118 -0.17 -2.14 19.13
CA ALA A 118 0.00 -0.69 19.12
C ALA A 118 1.32 -0.22 19.75
N GLU A 119 1.91 -0.98 20.70
CA GLU A 119 3.20 -0.65 21.32
C GLU A 119 4.33 -0.46 20.30
N THR A 120 4.29 -1.16 19.17
CA THR A 120 5.34 -1.15 18.14
C THR A 120 4.89 -0.56 16.82
N ASN A 121 3.59 -0.34 16.63
CA ASN A 121 3.00 0.06 15.35
C ASN A 121 2.31 1.44 15.45
N CYS A 122 2.29 2.17 14.32
CA CYS A 122 1.50 3.40 14.23
C CYS A 122 0.01 3.09 14.09
N ARG A 123 -0.84 4.07 14.45
CA ARG A 123 -2.30 3.97 14.45
C ARG A 123 -2.87 3.39 13.14
N ASP A 124 -2.34 3.81 11.97
CA ASP A 124 -2.79 3.31 10.66
C ASP A 124 -2.55 1.80 10.49
N ASN A 125 -1.41 1.29 10.96
CA ASN A 125 -1.11 -0.13 10.90
C ASN A 125 -2.00 -0.92 11.85
N VAL A 126 -2.30 -0.38 13.04
CA VAL A 126 -3.23 -0.97 14.02
C VAL A 126 -4.64 -1.02 13.44
N SER A 127 -5.11 0.06 12.82
CA SER A 127 -6.41 0.11 12.12
C SER A 127 -6.50 -0.94 11.01
N ARG A 128 -5.43 -1.12 10.24
CA ARG A 128 -5.36 -2.16 9.19
C ARG A 128 -5.38 -3.58 9.77
N MET A 129 -4.75 -3.82 10.91
CA MET A 129 -4.83 -5.09 11.64
C MET A 129 -6.28 -5.37 12.04
N ASN A 130 -6.95 -4.39 12.65
CA ASN A 130 -8.35 -4.51 13.07
C ASN A 130 -9.28 -4.78 11.87
N ALA A 131 -9.11 -4.05 10.77
CA ALA A 131 -9.90 -4.25 9.55
C ALA A 131 -9.69 -5.65 8.95
N GLU A 132 -8.46 -6.16 8.97
CA GLU A 132 -8.14 -7.50 8.49
C GLU A 132 -8.83 -8.56 9.34
N ILE A 133 -8.77 -8.45 10.67
CA ILE A 133 -9.42 -9.39 11.58
C ILE A 133 -10.94 -9.32 11.46
N ARG A 134 -11.52 -8.13 11.28
CA ARG A 134 -12.96 -7.99 10.98
C ARG A 134 -13.35 -8.77 9.72
N ASN A 135 -12.54 -8.70 8.65
CA ASN A 135 -12.78 -9.49 7.44
C ASN A 135 -12.72 -11.00 7.71
N VAL A 136 -11.83 -11.46 8.59
CA VAL A 136 -11.77 -12.87 9.03
C VAL A 136 -13.06 -13.28 9.77
N ILE A 137 -13.59 -12.43 10.63
CA ILE A 137 -14.86 -12.68 11.33
C ILE A 137 -16.03 -12.72 10.35
N VAL A 138 -16.09 -11.79 9.40
CA VAL A 138 -17.10 -11.78 8.33
C VAL A 138 -17.03 -13.07 7.51
N PHE A 139 -15.82 -13.51 7.15
CA PHE A 139 -15.59 -14.77 6.44
C PHE A 139 -16.12 -15.96 7.26
N ALA A 140 -15.78 -16.04 8.55
CA ALA A 140 -16.24 -17.10 9.43
C ALA A 140 -17.77 -17.13 9.57
N LYS A 141 -18.43 -15.96 9.68
CA LYS A 141 -19.89 -15.86 9.75
C LYS A 141 -20.58 -16.35 8.46
N ARG A 142 -19.96 -16.11 7.29
CA ARG A 142 -20.47 -16.65 6.01
C ARG A 142 -20.43 -18.18 5.98
N ASP A 143 -19.42 -18.78 6.58
CA ASP A 143 -19.30 -20.24 6.77
C ASP A 143 -20.11 -20.73 7.99
N LYS A 144 -21.06 -19.93 8.48
CA LYS A 144 -21.98 -20.24 9.59
C LYS A 144 -21.29 -20.58 10.93
N LEU A 145 -20.04 -20.14 11.13
CA LEU A 145 -19.42 -20.14 12.44
C LEU A 145 -20.07 -19.05 13.29
N ASN A 146 -20.69 -19.43 14.41
CA ASN A 146 -21.34 -18.47 15.33
C ASN A 146 -20.27 -17.78 16.20
N ILE A 147 -19.52 -16.88 15.59
CA ILE A 147 -18.49 -16.06 16.24
C ILE A 147 -19.02 -14.65 16.50
N GLU A 148 -18.83 -14.16 17.72
CA GLU A 148 -19.10 -12.76 18.06
C GLU A 148 -18.09 -11.84 17.39
N ASP A 149 -18.53 -10.64 17.01
CA ASP A 149 -17.63 -9.64 16.45
C ASP A 149 -16.92 -8.87 17.58
N PHE A 150 -15.86 -9.44 18.09
CA PHE A 150 -15.05 -8.83 19.13
C PHE A 150 -14.19 -7.64 18.61
N THR A 151 -14.26 -7.30 17.30
CA THR A 151 -13.61 -6.11 16.75
C THR A 151 -14.49 -4.87 16.84
N GLU A 152 -15.76 -5.04 17.16
CA GLU A 152 -16.69 -3.92 17.33
C GLU A 152 -16.35 -3.15 18.62
N GLY A 153 -16.40 -1.82 18.54
CA GLY A 153 -16.11 -0.95 19.69
C GLY A 153 -14.65 -0.92 20.16
N VAL A 154 -13.72 -1.61 19.45
CA VAL A 154 -12.32 -1.61 19.84
C VAL A 154 -11.68 -0.22 19.70
N ILE A 155 -10.92 0.19 20.70
CA ILE A 155 -10.20 1.46 20.72
C ILE A 155 -8.88 1.28 19.99
N ILE A 156 -8.71 2.03 18.91
CA ILE A 156 -7.49 2.01 18.09
C ILE A 156 -6.55 3.11 18.56
N SER A 157 -5.43 2.70 19.14
CA SER A 157 -4.28 3.55 19.46
C SER A 157 -3.08 3.22 18.57
N GLY A 158 -1.91 3.77 18.87
CA GLY A 158 -0.66 3.45 18.19
C GLY A 158 0.38 4.53 18.39
N ARG A 159 1.62 4.21 18.03
CA ARG A 159 2.71 5.19 18.07
C ARG A 159 2.43 6.35 17.12
N PRO A 160 2.86 7.57 17.44
CA PRO A 160 2.81 8.68 16.51
C PRO A 160 3.58 8.32 15.23
N PRO A 161 3.23 8.90 14.08
CA PRO A 161 3.97 8.70 12.85
C PRO A 161 5.43 9.15 13.03
N LYS A 162 6.37 8.39 12.44
CA LYS A 162 7.82 8.67 12.56
C LYS A 162 8.22 10.06 12.06
N LYS A 163 7.43 10.65 11.18
CA LYS A 163 7.65 11.99 10.61
C LYS A 163 6.38 12.80 10.69
N ARG A 164 6.48 14.04 11.09
CA ARG A 164 5.39 15.01 10.98
C ARG A 164 5.07 15.26 9.52
N ARG A 165 3.93 15.88 9.23
CA ARG A 165 3.52 16.20 7.85
C ARG A 165 4.49 17.20 7.21
N ASP A 166 4.92 18.19 7.96
CA ASP A 166 5.89 19.21 7.60
C ASP A 166 7.33 18.68 7.35
N GLU A 167 7.67 17.53 7.88
CA GLU A 167 8.96 16.86 7.65
C GLU A 167 9.00 15.96 6.39
N LYS A 168 7.99 16.06 5.54
CA LYS A 168 7.87 15.15 4.39
C LYS A 168 8.29 15.74 3.06
N TYR A 169 8.33 17.07 2.93
CA TYR A 169 8.62 17.78 1.68
C TYR A 169 9.31 19.12 1.95
N ILE A 170 9.86 19.75 0.91
CA ILE A 170 10.48 21.08 0.96
C ILE A 170 9.38 22.12 0.94
N HIS A 171 9.40 23.06 1.89
CA HIS A 171 8.40 24.12 2.03
C HIS A 171 8.83 25.43 1.37
N SER A 172 10.13 25.72 1.37
CA SER A 172 10.68 26.94 0.81
C SER A 172 10.83 26.84 -0.71
N PHE A 173 10.39 27.88 -1.41
CA PHE A 173 10.61 27.97 -2.85
C PHE A 173 12.08 28.18 -3.20
N ASP A 174 12.81 28.93 -2.38
CA ASP A 174 14.25 29.13 -2.53
C ASP A 174 15.01 27.81 -2.37
N ASP A 175 14.65 26.97 -1.41
CA ASP A 175 15.22 25.64 -1.24
C ASP A 175 14.88 24.70 -2.41
N TYR A 176 13.68 24.85 -2.97
CA TYR A 176 13.30 24.13 -4.19
C TYR A 176 14.21 24.55 -5.35
N GLN A 177 14.38 25.85 -5.61
CA GLN A 177 15.24 26.37 -6.67
C GLN A 177 16.71 25.97 -6.47
N LYS A 178 17.20 26.07 -5.23
CA LYS A 178 18.54 25.65 -4.86
C LYS A 178 18.81 24.17 -5.17
N LEU A 179 17.83 23.31 -4.88
CA LEU A 179 17.92 21.89 -5.21
C LEU A 179 17.90 21.66 -6.72
N VAL A 180 17.01 22.33 -7.47
CA VAL A 180 16.95 22.23 -8.93
C VAL A 180 18.29 22.63 -9.54
N THR A 181 18.81 23.82 -9.21
CA THR A 181 20.10 24.33 -9.72
C THR A 181 21.26 23.39 -9.40
N TYR A 182 21.30 22.85 -8.17
CA TYR A 182 22.32 21.88 -7.81
C TYR A 182 22.23 20.62 -8.69
N LEU A 183 21.03 20.07 -8.87
CA LEU A 183 20.85 18.86 -9.68
C LEU A 183 21.24 19.12 -11.14
N GLU A 184 20.83 20.24 -11.73
CA GLU A 184 21.16 20.62 -13.12
C GLU A 184 22.67 20.79 -13.34
N ASN A 185 23.38 21.36 -12.38
CA ASN A 185 24.84 21.54 -12.42
C ASN A 185 25.63 20.24 -12.19
N ASN A 186 24.99 19.17 -11.73
CA ASN A 186 25.62 17.88 -11.43
C ASN A 186 25.09 16.75 -12.32
N LEU A 187 24.58 17.08 -13.50
CA LEU A 187 24.13 16.10 -14.50
C LEU A 187 25.33 15.58 -15.28
N ASP A 188 25.84 14.42 -14.86
CA ASP A 188 26.94 13.72 -15.49
C ASP A 188 26.71 12.21 -15.40
N LEU A 189 26.42 11.58 -16.56
CA LEU A 189 26.14 10.15 -16.66
C LEU A 189 27.35 9.30 -16.23
N THR A 190 28.57 9.81 -16.41
CA THR A 190 29.80 9.09 -16.04
C THR A 190 29.97 9.00 -14.53
N THR A 191 29.48 9.98 -13.80
CA THR A 191 29.51 10.04 -12.33
C THR A 191 28.31 9.34 -11.72
N SER A 192 27.09 9.71 -12.11
CA SER A 192 25.87 9.11 -11.56
C SER A 192 24.62 9.48 -12.35
N ILE A 193 23.75 8.48 -12.55
CA ILE A 193 22.41 8.72 -13.12
C ILE A 193 21.41 9.29 -12.08
N VAL A 194 21.75 9.32 -10.78
CA VAL A 194 20.82 9.71 -9.71
C VAL A 194 20.38 11.17 -9.81
N PRO A 195 21.24 12.17 -10.11
CA PRO A 195 20.79 13.55 -10.31
C PRO A 195 19.70 13.68 -11.37
N TYR A 196 19.83 12.98 -12.51
CA TYR A 196 18.79 12.94 -13.55
C TYR A 196 17.46 12.40 -13.01
N LEU A 197 17.49 11.29 -12.27
CA LEU A 197 16.29 10.68 -11.66
C LEU A 197 15.60 11.64 -10.69
N LEU A 198 16.39 12.28 -9.80
CA LEU A 198 15.86 13.21 -8.80
C LEU A 198 15.27 14.46 -9.47
N LEU A 199 15.92 14.99 -10.50
CA LEU A 199 15.45 16.15 -11.24
C LEU A 199 14.14 15.86 -11.98
N ILE A 200 14.07 14.76 -12.73
CA ILE A 200 12.85 14.35 -13.43
C ILE A 200 11.72 14.15 -12.41
N GLN A 201 12.00 13.51 -11.27
CA GLN A 201 11.00 13.31 -10.23
C GLN A 201 10.51 14.63 -9.62
N LEU A 202 11.40 15.56 -9.37
CA LEU A 202 11.09 16.88 -8.82
C LEU A 202 10.27 17.73 -9.79
N LYS A 203 10.57 17.67 -11.09
CA LYS A 203 9.89 18.43 -12.15
C LYS A 203 8.56 17.78 -12.64
N THR A 204 8.33 16.50 -12.37
CA THR A 204 7.13 15.78 -12.86
C THR A 204 6.18 15.30 -11.75
N GLY A 205 6.64 15.26 -10.52
CA GLY A 205 5.88 14.69 -9.41
C GLY A 205 5.63 13.17 -9.53
N MET A 206 6.29 12.46 -10.44
CA MET A 206 6.15 11.01 -10.63
C MET A 206 6.62 10.23 -9.39
N ARG A 207 6.10 9.02 -9.22
CA ARG A 207 6.64 8.10 -8.20
C ARG A 207 8.02 7.58 -8.63
N ALA A 208 8.94 7.35 -7.67
CA ALA A 208 10.30 6.87 -8.00
C ALA A 208 10.32 5.63 -8.91
N GLY A 209 9.40 4.69 -8.71
CA GLY A 209 9.29 3.52 -9.59
C GLY A 209 8.73 3.82 -10.98
N GLU A 210 7.92 4.86 -11.15
CA GLU A 210 7.44 5.35 -12.44
C GLU A 210 8.60 6.00 -13.19
N VAL A 211 9.37 6.87 -12.51
CA VAL A 211 10.57 7.50 -13.07
C VAL A 211 11.61 6.45 -13.45
N ALA A 212 11.92 5.50 -12.57
CA ALA A 212 12.85 4.42 -12.85
C ALA A 212 12.41 3.50 -14.01
N GLY A 213 11.12 3.46 -14.32
CA GLY A 213 10.55 2.69 -15.43
C GLY A 213 10.35 3.49 -16.72
N LEU A 214 10.90 4.70 -16.84
CA LEU A 214 10.83 5.47 -18.07
C LEU A 214 11.74 4.89 -19.15
N THR A 215 11.21 4.81 -20.33
CA THR A 215 11.92 4.44 -21.56
C THR A 215 11.83 5.58 -22.56
N TRP A 216 12.67 5.62 -23.57
CA TRP A 216 12.74 6.74 -24.51
C TRP A 216 11.44 6.95 -25.31
N ASP A 217 10.62 5.93 -25.51
CA ASP A 217 9.28 6.03 -26.09
C ASP A 217 8.26 6.74 -25.17
N CYS A 218 8.56 6.87 -23.88
CA CYS A 218 7.74 7.65 -22.94
C CYS A 218 7.87 9.17 -23.16
N VAL A 219 8.93 9.66 -23.83
CA VAL A 219 9.14 11.09 -24.06
C VAL A 219 8.46 11.51 -25.35
N LEU A 220 7.42 12.28 -25.23
CA LEU A 220 6.64 12.83 -26.34
C LEU A 220 7.24 14.20 -26.74
N TRP A 221 8.27 14.14 -27.57
CA TRP A 221 9.11 15.30 -27.93
C TRP A 221 8.33 16.46 -28.55
N GLN A 222 7.30 16.17 -29.37
CA GLN A 222 6.52 17.19 -30.08
C GLN A 222 5.56 17.96 -29.16
N SER A 223 4.95 17.25 -28.20
CA SER A 223 3.99 17.85 -27.25
C SER A 223 4.64 18.31 -25.95
N SER A 224 5.95 18.12 -25.79
CA SER A 224 6.69 18.46 -24.55
C SER A 224 6.12 17.78 -23.32
N GLU A 225 5.92 16.44 -23.41
CA GLU A 225 5.28 15.67 -22.36
C GLU A 225 6.04 14.37 -22.08
N ILE A 226 5.86 13.85 -20.88
CA ILE A 226 6.31 12.50 -20.49
C ILE A 226 5.10 11.64 -20.15
N LYS A 227 4.95 10.51 -20.86
CA LYS A 227 3.93 9.50 -20.60
C LYS A 227 4.44 8.48 -19.58
N THR A 228 3.63 8.15 -18.57
CA THR A 228 3.90 7.03 -17.66
C THR A 228 2.76 6.02 -17.76
N TYR A 229 3.10 4.75 -17.97
CA TYR A 229 2.12 3.65 -18.10
C TYR A 229 2.56 2.36 -17.41
N ARG A 230 3.77 2.34 -16.87
CA ARG A 230 4.35 1.21 -16.13
C ARG A 230 5.32 1.73 -15.08
N ARG A 231 5.84 0.86 -14.24
CA ARG A 231 6.85 1.17 -13.24
C ARG A 231 7.88 0.07 -13.16
N TYR A 232 9.06 0.40 -12.68
CA TYR A 232 10.10 -0.58 -12.39
C TYR A 232 10.23 -0.80 -10.87
N ASP A 233 10.15 -2.06 -10.43
CA ASP A 233 10.42 -2.45 -9.05
C ASP A 233 11.92 -2.64 -8.88
N THR A 234 12.59 -1.58 -8.46
CA THR A 234 14.06 -1.56 -8.32
C THR A 234 14.59 -2.55 -7.28
N ALA A 235 13.77 -2.95 -6.31
CA ALA A 235 14.15 -3.93 -5.30
C ALA A 235 14.12 -5.37 -5.85
N ARG A 236 13.20 -5.66 -6.78
CA ARG A 236 13.07 -6.97 -7.42
C ARG A 236 13.62 -7.02 -8.83
N LYS A 237 14.12 -5.90 -9.33
CA LYS A 237 14.68 -5.74 -10.69
C LYS A 237 13.73 -6.26 -11.77
N ARG A 238 12.46 -5.88 -11.71
CA ARG A 238 11.44 -6.30 -12.68
C ARG A 238 10.43 -5.21 -12.96
N TRP A 239 9.84 -5.27 -14.14
CA TRP A 239 8.69 -4.47 -14.49
C TRP A 239 7.49 -4.79 -13.60
N ALA A 240 6.68 -3.80 -13.32
CA ALA A 240 5.46 -3.94 -12.56
C ALA A 240 4.35 -3.05 -13.15
N ASN A 241 3.13 -3.55 -13.10
CA ASN A 241 1.98 -2.78 -13.54
C ASN A 241 1.79 -1.51 -12.70
N PRO A 242 1.14 -0.48 -13.25
CA PRO A 242 0.71 0.68 -12.50
C PRO A 242 -0.04 0.27 -11.23
N LYS A 243 0.02 1.08 -10.19
CA LYS A 243 -0.73 0.79 -8.95
C LYS A 243 -2.24 0.95 -9.12
N THR A 244 -2.65 1.87 -9.96
CA THR A 244 -4.03 2.21 -10.29
C THR A 244 -4.06 2.64 -11.76
N GLU A 245 -5.23 2.67 -12.37
CA GLU A 245 -5.42 3.13 -13.76
C GLU A 245 -5.02 4.60 -13.93
N GLU A 246 -5.29 5.45 -12.94
CA GLU A 246 -4.92 6.87 -12.94
C GLU A 246 -3.39 7.09 -12.89
N SER A 247 -2.62 6.03 -12.61
CA SER A 247 -1.15 6.08 -12.74
C SER A 247 -0.69 6.14 -14.19
N ILE A 248 -1.56 5.75 -15.15
CA ILE A 248 -1.32 5.91 -16.59
C ILE A 248 -1.74 7.33 -16.96
N ARG A 249 -0.78 8.17 -17.29
CA ARG A 249 -1.01 9.58 -17.57
C ARG A 249 0.14 10.20 -18.34
N THR A 250 -0.14 11.37 -18.89
CA THR A 250 0.84 12.23 -19.55
C THR A 250 1.07 13.48 -18.70
N ILE A 251 2.31 13.89 -18.55
CA ILE A 251 2.73 14.99 -17.67
C ILE A 251 3.50 16.00 -18.54
N PRO A 252 3.08 17.27 -18.62
CA PRO A 252 3.82 18.31 -19.33
C PRO A 252 5.15 18.58 -18.63
N VAL A 253 6.18 18.85 -19.42
CA VAL A 253 7.51 19.25 -18.96
C VAL A 253 8.00 20.50 -19.68
N ASP A 254 8.89 21.24 -19.02
CA ASP A 254 9.49 22.43 -19.58
C ASP A 254 10.56 22.09 -20.64
N ASN A 255 10.95 23.10 -21.43
CA ASN A 255 11.95 22.95 -22.49
C ASN A 255 13.33 22.59 -21.94
N ASP A 256 13.67 23.02 -20.73
CA ASP A 256 14.95 22.71 -20.09
C ASP A 256 15.03 21.22 -19.77
N THR A 257 13.96 20.64 -19.24
CA THR A 257 13.84 19.20 -19.01
C THR A 257 14.00 18.40 -20.31
N LEU A 258 13.38 18.86 -21.42
CA LEU A 258 13.55 18.20 -22.72
C LEU A 258 14.99 18.31 -23.24
N THR A 259 15.62 19.45 -23.05
CA THR A 259 17.02 19.67 -23.46
C THR A 259 17.94 18.74 -22.67
N ILE A 260 17.76 18.62 -21.39
CA ILE A 260 18.47 17.66 -20.51
C ILE A 260 18.27 16.22 -20.98
N LEU A 261 17.04 15.83 -21.29
CA LEU A 261 16.75 14.49 -21.80
C LEU A 261 17.37 14.23 -23.16
N LYS A 262 17.38 15.23 -24.07
CA LYS A 262 18.07 15.11 -25.36
C LYS A 262 19.57 14.88 -25.20
N LYS A 263 20.20 15.66 -24.31
CA LYS A 263 21.63 15.50 -24.00
C LYS A 263 21.93 14.13 -23.44
N LEU A 264 21.14 13.67 -22.43
CA LEU A 264 21.28 12.34 -21.84
C LEU A 264 21.12 11.23 -22.89
N LYS A 265 20.16 11.37 -23.82
CA LYS A 265 19.96 10.40 -24.91
C LYS A 265 21.17 10.33 -25.83
N GLN A 266 21.75 11.47 -26.19
CA GLN A 266 22.96 11.52 -27.01
C GLN A 266 24.16 10.88 -26.31
N GLU A 267 24.39 11.20 -25.03
CA GLU A 267 25.45 10.58 -24.22
C GLU A 267 25.27 9.06 -24.13
N GLN A 268 24.06 8.58 -23.85
CA GLN A 268 23.77 7.15 -23.82
C GLN A 268 24.00 6.47 -25.17
N THR A 269 23.64 7.13 -26.28
CA THR A 269 23.85 6.58 -27.61
C THR A 269 25.34 6.33 -27.86
N VAL A 270 26.20 7.28 -27.52
CA VAL A 270 27.69 7.13 -27.66
C VAL A 270 28.16 5.94 -26.79
N PHE A 271 27.71 5.81 -25.57
CA PHE A 271 28.10 4.71 -24.68
C PHE A 271 27.55 3.33 -25.12
N ILE A 272 26.41 3.30 -25.80
CA ILE A 272 25.85 2.08 -26.39
C ILE A 272 26.67 1.68 -27.64
N GLU A 273 26.95 2.61 -28.52
CA GLU A 273 27.71 2.38 -29.77
C GLU A 273 29.15 1.89 -29.50
N ASN A 274 29.78 2.39 -28.45
CA ASN A 274 31.14 1.93 -28.06
C ASN A 274 31.13 0.70 -27.15
N GLY A 275 29.94 0.10 -26.87
CA GLY A 275 29.77 -1.11 -26.08
C GLY A 275 29.90 -0.93 -24.58
N THR A 276 29.96 0.31 -24.07
CA THR A 276 30.07 0.57 -22.61
C THR A 276 28.74 0.32 -21.89
N ILE A 277 27.60 0.66 -22.52
CA ILE A 277 26.26 0.43 -21.97
C ILE A 277 25.50 -0.57 -22.85
N ILE A 278 24.86 -1.56 -22.22
CA ILE A 278 23.89 -2.43 -22.86
C ILE A 278 22.49 -1.97 -22.39
N ASN A 279 21.66 -1.44 -23.28
CA ASN A 279 20.33 -0.93 -22.95
C ASN A 279 19.23 -1.54 -23.84
N ASN A 280 19.05 -2.87 -23.74
CA ASN A 280 18.11 -3.62 -24.57
C ASN A 280 16.64 -3.22 -24.32
N GLU A 281 16.33 -2.69 -23.13
CA GLU A 281 14.97 -2.27 -22.76
C GLU A 281 14.71 -0.78 -23.04
N ASN A 282 15.65 -0.08 -23.67
CA ASN A 282 15.54 1.33 -24.07
C ASN A 282 15.22 2.27 -22.90
N MET A 283 15.74 1.99 -21.70
CA MET A 283 15.49 2.73 -20.47
C MET A 283 16.25 4.05 -20.43
N ILE A 284 15.63 5.09 -19.86
CA ILE A 284 16.26 6.42 -19.70
C ILE A 284 17.27 6.41 -18.55
N LEU A 285 16.92 5.74 -17.44
CA LEU A 285 17.66 5.87 -16.18
C LEU A 285 18.46 4.62 -15.83
N VAL A 286 19.44 4.33 -16.65
CA VAL A 286 20.43 3.26 -16.44
C VAL A 286 21.82 3.88 -16.25
N ASP A 287 22.61 3.31 -15.33
CA ASP A 287 24.01 3.70 -15.15
C ASP A 287 24.93 2.99 -16.17
N LEU A 288 26.21 3.39 -16.21
CA LEU A 288 27.20 2.78 -17.09
C LEU A 288 27.43 1.29 -16.86
N ASN A 289 27.02 0.74 -15.72
CA ASN A 289 27.08 -0.69 -15.41
C ASN A 289 25.76 -1.43 -15.70
N TYR A 290 24.86 -0.80 -16.46
CA TYR A 290 23.52 -1.31 -16.74
C TYR A 290 22.72 -1.64 -15.45
N LYS A 291 22.93 -0.86 -14.42
CA LYS A 291 22.23 -1.03 -13.16
C LYS A 291 21.20 0.06 -12.98
N ILE A 292 19.98 -0.35 -12.64
CA ILE A 292 18.95 0.56 -12.22
C ILE A 292 19.14 0.84 -10.73
N VAL A 293 19.24 2.12 -10.39
CA VAL A 293 19.50 2.53 -9.01
C VAL A 293 18.35 2.11 -8.08
N THR A 294 18.69 1.50 -6.96
CA THR A 294 17.68 1.07 -5.98
C THR A 294 17.10 2.26 -5.22
N ASN A 295 15.86 2.14 -4.73
CA ASN A 295 15.25 3.17 -3.87
C ASN A 295 16.12 3.54 -2.66
N ALA A 296 16.87 2.59 -2.11
CA ALA A 296 17.80 2.86 -1.01
C ALA A 296 18.97 3.74 -1.48
N GLY A 297 19.54 3.47 -2.66
CA GLY A 297 20.59 4.27 -3.27
C GLY A 297 20.11 5.68 -3.56
N ILE A 298 18.95 5.83 -4.21
CA ILE A 298 18.32 7.14 -4.50
C ILE A 298 18.16 7.95 -3.22
N ASN A 299 17.58 7.35 -2.17
CA ASN A 299 17.35 8.03 -0.90
C ASN A 299 18.64 8.37 -0.15
N LYS A 300 19.71 7.57 -0.29
CA LYS A 300 21.02 7.87 0.29
C LYS A 300 21.62 9.11 -0.36
N HIS A 301 21.63 9.19 -1.69
CA HIS A 301 22.12 10.37 -2.43
C HIS A 301 21.29 11.62 -2.13
N LEU A 302 19.96 11.52 -2.17
CA LEU A 302 19.09 12.65 -1.86
C LEU A 302 19.36 13.23 -0.47
N LYS A 303 19.50 12.38 0.55
CA LYS A 303 19.79 12.82 1.91
C LYS A 303 21.14 13.53 2.03
N GLN A 304 22.16 13.04 1.29
CA GLN A 304 23.46 13.69 1.27
C GLN A 304 23.36 15.07 0.59
N ILE A 305 22.71 15.18 -0.54
CA ILE A 305 22.49 16.46 -1.24
C ILE A 305 21.76 17.46 -0.34
N LEU A 306 20.66 17.04 0.31
CA LEU A 306 19.89 17.91 1.19
C LEU A 306 20.73 18.39 2.39
N LYS A 307 21.60 17.53 2.92
CA LYS A 307 22.52 17.89 4.00
C LYS A 307 23.58 18.92 3.54
N ASP A 308 24.20 18.67 2.40
CA ASP A 308 25.26 19.54 1.86
C ASP A 308 24.71 20.93 1.50
N LEU A 309 23.50 20.98 0.93
CA LEU A 309 22.79 22.22 0.64
C LEU A 309 22.12 22.86 1.85
N LYS A 310 22.13 22.20 3.00
CA LYS A 310 21.41 22.63 4.23
C LYS A 310 19.90 22.83 3.98
N ILE A 311 19.29 22.03 3.10
CA ILE A 311 17.86 22.07 2.83
C ILE A 311 17.13 21.17 3.82
N TYR A 312 16.07 21.69 4.43
CA TYR A 312 15.23 20.94 5.36
C TYR A 312 13.94 20.47 4.67
N PRO A 313 13.45 19.26 4.96
CA PRO A 313 13.94 18.28 5.94
C PRO A 313 15.01 17.33 5.34
N GLN A 314 16.19 17.29 5.95
CA GLN A 314 17.33 16.46 5.48
C GLN A 314 17.07 14.95 5.48
N THR A 315 16.04 14.50 6.20
CA THR A 315 15.63 13.08 6.25
C THR A 315 14.61 12.71 5.18
N MET A 316 14.27 13.62 4.29
CA MET A 316 13.30 13.41 3.22
C MET A 316 13.72 12.24 2.32
N THR A 317 12.74 11.56 1.75
CA THR A 317 12.94 10.48 0.77
C THR A 317 12.47 10.93 -0.60
N SER A 318 12.74 10.18 -1.64
CA SER A 318 12.29 10.46 -3.01
C SER A 318 10.77 10.67 -3.12
N THR A 319 9.97 10.02 -2.25
CA THR A 319 8.53 10.32 -2.15
C THR A 319 8.29 11.78 -1.75
N GLY A 320 9.18 12.38 -0.98
CA GLY A 320 9.08 13.78 -0.59
C GLY A 320 9.25 14.74 -1.76
N LEU A 321 10.07 14.41 -2.78
CA LEU A 321 10.17 15.22 -4.00
C LEU A 321 8.82 15.33 -4.73
N ARG A 322 8.08 14.24 -4.79
CA ARG A 322 6.73 14.24 -5.33
C ARG A 322 5.77 15.09 -4.47
N HIS A 323 5.92 15.07 -3.15
CA HIS A 323 5.18 15.97 -2.26
C HIS A 323 5.59 17.42 -2.47
N THR A 324 6.88 17.70 -2.66
CA THR A 324 7.40 19.03 -2.99
C THR A 324 6.80 19.55 -4.31
N TYR A 325 6.82 18.75 -5.38
CA TYR A 325 6.16 19.11 -6.64
C TYR A 325 4.69 19.51 -6.44
N CYS A 326 3.93 18.67 -5.72
CA CYS A 326 2.52 18.94 -5.45
C CYS A 326 2.32 20.25 -4.69
N SER A 327 3.07 20.47 -3.60
CA SER A 327 2.98 21.69 -2.80
C SER A 327 3.37 22.94 -3.60
N THR A 328 4.44 22.85 -4.41
CA THR A 328 4.88 23.95 -5.27
C THR A 328 3.83 24.30 -6.32
N MET A 329 3.26 23.31 -7.03
CA MET A 329 2.21 23.57 -8.02
C MET A 329 0.98 24.22 -7.40
N LEU A 330 0.52 23.74 -6.24
CA LEU A 330 -0.57 24.37 -5.50
C LEU A 330 -0.20 25.77 -5.02
N ALA A 331 1.04 25.98 -4.54
CA ALA A 331 1.52 27.29 -4.13
C ALA A 331 1.57 28.29 -5.29
N MET A 332 1.91 27.85 -6.49
CA MET A 332 1.90 28.68 -7.70
C MET A 332 0.53 28.89 -8.34
N GLY A 333 -0.54 28.35 -7.74
CA GLY A 333 -1.91 28.59 -8.20
C GLY A 333 -2.44 27.62 -9.23
N VAL A 334 -1.74 26.53 -9.49
CA VAL A 334 -2.27 25.47 -10.36
C VAL A 334 -3.49 24.84 -9.69
N ASP A 335 -4.53 24.63 -10.49
CA ASP A 335 -5.80 24.06 -10.03
C ASP A 335 -5.61 22.69 -9.36
N ILE A 336 -6.32 22.46 -8.26
CA ILE A 336 -6.20 21.24 -7.45
C ILE A 336 -6.57 19.97 -8.21
N TRP A 337 -7.57 20.04 -9.13
CA TRP A 337 -7.96 18.90 -9.95
C TRP A 337 -6.89 18.58 -10.98
N ALA A 338 -6.30 19.62 -11.59
CA ALA A 338 -5.18 19.47 -12.50
C ALA A 338 -3.99 18.83 -11.80
N VAL A 339 -3.61 19.32 -10.61
CA VAL A 339 -2.53 18.73 -9.81
C VAL A 339 -2.85 17.28 -9.43
N SER A 340 -4.09 16.98 -9.02
CA SER A 340 -4.52 15.61 -8.69
C SER A 340 -4.34 14.66 -9.88
N LYS A 341 -4.75 15.09 -11.06
CA LYS A 341 -4.60 14.34 -12.32
C LYS A 341 -3.14 14.10 -12.67
N LEU A 342 -2.29 15.15 -12.63
CA LEU A 342 -0.86 15.05 -12.88
C LEU A 342 -0.14 14.14 -11.88
N MET A 343 -0.59 14.13 -10.63
CA MET A 343 -0.12 13.23 -9.59
C MET A 343 -0.62 11.78 -9.78
N GLY A 344 -1.61 11.51 -10.62
CA GLY A 344 -2.24 10.19 -10.77
C GLY A 344 -2.91 9.75 -9.47
N HIS A 345 -3.72 10.63 -8.90
CA HIS A 345 -4.62 10.34 -7.79
C HIS A 345 -6.03 10.10 -8.34
N ARG A 346 -6.74 9.14 -7.74
CA ARG A 346 -8.12 8.84 -8.12
C ARG A 346 -9.08 9.99 -7.79
N ASP A 347 -8.78 10.71 -6.70
CA ASP A 347 -9.58 11.83 -6.21
C ASP A 347 -8.70 12.91 -5.56
N ILE A 348 -9.27 14.06 -5.29
CA ILE A 348 -8.58 15.17 -4.63
C ILE A 348 -8.38 14.96 -3.12
N LYS A 349 -9.01 13.95 -2.52
CA LYS A 349 -8.98 13.71 -1.08
C LYS A 349 -7.56 13.57 -0.54
N GLN A 350 -6.70 12.85 -1.26
CA GLN A 350 -5.29 12.73 -0.88
C GLN A 350 -4.56 14.07 -0.84
N ILE A 351 -4.89 14.98 -1.76
CA ILE A 351 -4.30 16.31 -1.81
C ILE A 351 -4.86 17.17 -0.68
N THR A 352 -6.17 17.22 -0.50
CA THR A 352 -6.81 18.03 0.56
C THR A 352 -6.41 17.56 1.96
N GLU A 353 -6.29 16.26 2.21
CA GLU A 353 -5.82 15.73 3.49
C GLU A 353 -4.35 16.07 3.79
N THR A 354 -3.52 16.17 2.75
CA THR A 354 -2.08 16.41 2.91
C THR A 354 -1.74 17.90 2.85
N TYR A 355 -2.36 18.65 1.93
CA TYR A 355 -2.01 20.03 1.60
C TYR A 355 -3.15 21.03 1.84
N GLY A 356 -4.24 20.63 2.51
CA GLY A 356 -5.41 21.47 2.74
C GLY A 356 -5.11 22.77 3.49
N HIS A 357 -4.02 22.82 4.27
CA HIS A 357 -3.56 24.04 4.91
C HIS A 357 -3.07 25.09 3.88
N LEU A 358 -2.32 24.68 2.85
CA LEU A 358 -1.87 25.57 1.77
C LEU A 358 -3.06 26.15 0.97
N ILE A 359 -4.13 25.37 0.84
CA ILE A 359 -5.36 25.81 0.17
C ILE A 359 -6.11 26.83 1.04
N LYS A 360 -6.13 26.65 2.36
CA LYS A 360 -6.75 27.58 3.31
C LYS A 360 -6.03 28.93 3.37
N GLU A 361 -4.68 28.94 3.35
CA GLU A 361 -3.87 30.17 3.32
C GLU A 361 -4.15 31.04 2.10
N LYS A 362 -4.67 30.46 1.01
CA LYS A 362 -5.08 31.18 -0.20
C LYS A 362 -6.53 31.61 -0.23
N ALA A 363 -7.32 31.30 0.80
CA ALA A 363 -8.74 31.60 0.82
C ALA A 363 -9.04 33.10 0.59
N ASP A 364 -8.23 33.99 1.16
CA ASP A 364 -8.38 35.45 0.98
C ASP A 364 -8.09 35.89 -0.47
N ILE A 365 -7.08 35.28 -1.10
CA ILE A 365 -6.77 35.56 -2.52
C ILE A 365 -7.93 35.07 -3.42
N GLU A 366 -8.45 33.88 -3.15
CA GLU A 366 -9.58 33.34 -3.91
C GLU A 366 -10.87 34.13 -3.67
N ASN A 367 -11.12 34.59 -2.45
CA ASN A 367 -12.26 35.49 -2.15
C ASN A 367 -12.14 36.82 -2.92
N ASN A 368 -10.94 37.37 -3.08
CA ASN A 368 -10.73 38.57 -3.88
C ASN A 368 -10.97 38.31 -5.39
N LYS A 369 -10.57 37.16 -5.91
CA LYS A 369 -10.91 36.75 -7.29
C LYS A 369 -12.43 36.63 -7.49
N VAL A 370 -13.14 36.02 -6.54
CA VAL A 370 -14.61 35.92 -6.59
C VAL A 370 -15.24 37.32 -6.64
N ARG A 371 -14.78 38.23 -5.79
CA ARG A 371 -15.26 39.63 -5.82
C ARG A 371 -15.00 40.29 -7.16
N ALA A 372 -13.82 40.12 -7.73
CA ALA A 372 -13.46 40.66 -9.04
C ALA A 372 -14.35 40.12 -10.17
N VAL A 373 -14.60 38.79 -10.18
CA VAL A 373 -15.51 38.14 -11.13
C VAL A 373 -16.94 38.70 -10.99
N LEU A 374 -17.47 38.73 -9.76
CA LEU A 374 -18.80 39.29 -9.52
C LEU A 374 -18.92 40.73 -10.00
N THR A 375 -17.90 41.55 -9.77
CA THR A 375 -17.88 42.97 -10.25
C THR A 375 -17.85 43.03 -11.78
N SER A 376 -17.17 42.12 -12.46
CA SER A 376 -17.11 42.09 -13.94
C SER A 376 -18.43 41.64 -14.58
N LEU A 377 -19.20 40.81 -13.91
CA LEU A 377 -20.53 40.36 -14.38
C LEU A 377 -21.62 41.47 -14.30
N VAL A 378 -21.43 42.44 -13.43
CA VAL A 378 -22.38 43.55 -13.25
C VAL A 378 -22.11 44.70 -14.26
N LYS A 379 -20.93 44.72 -14.90
CA LYS A 379 -20.56 45.78 -15.88
C LYS A 379 -20.90 45.40 -17.33
N LYS A 380 -21.67 44.37 -17.58
CA LYS A 380 -22.33 44.06 -18.84
C LYS A 380 -23.82 44.37 -18.77
#